data_d37300479799958bdef72df3a876c2ea
#
_entry.id   d37300479799958bdef72df3a876c2ea
#
_cell.length_a   1.000
_cell.length_b   1.000
_cell.length_c   1.000
_cell.angle_alpha   90.00
_cell.angle_beta   90.00
_cell.angle_gamma   90.00
#
_symmetry.space_group_name_H-M   'P 1'
#
loop_
_entity.id
_entity.type
_entity.pdbx_description
1 polymer ?
#
loop_
_entity_poly.entity_id
_entity_poly.type
_entity_poly.pdbx_seq_one_letter_code
_entity_poly.pdbx_strand_id
1 'polypeptide(L)'
;MKDSFKIALIGLLMGAAEVVPGVSGGTIAFISGIYERLLEAIKQLTPALFLVARKDGLAALWRQIDGWFLLLLFAGMGVAIVAFASGISYLLHYEPVALWSFFSGLVVASTWVMSRQLTGFGLKLLLLVIIGAVTGIVITSIVPIELPPTPLFLFVGGALAVCAWILPGISGSFILLILGLYGIVIEAIKTLDLVTLALVASGCALGLVSFAQVLTRLFKHARDGMLAILTGFMLGSLVKLWPWKETLAYQLGADGRQIPLVQEPVLPATYMSLTGADPQIELAMLAMIAGFIAVILLDWMAVAGVGRDDRHRR
;
A
#
# COMPACT_ATOMS: atom_id res chain seq x y z
N MET A 1 20.71 -16.81 5.92
CA MET A 1 20.24 -17.07 4.53
C MET A 1 18.71 -17.20 4.43
N LYS A 2 18.01 -17.99 5.30
CA LYS A 2 16.54 -18.16 5.20
C LYS A 2 15.78 -16.84 5.43
N ASP A 3 16.21 -16.01 6.40
CA ASP A 3 15.56 -14.72 6.67
C ASP A 3 15.73 -13.69 5.56
N SER A 4 16.93 -13.64 4.95
CA SER A 4 17.20 -12.71 3.84
C SER A 4 16.32 -13.02 2.62
N PHE A 5 16.15 -14.31 2.30
CA PHE A 5 15.28 -14.74 1.21
C PHE A 5 13.80 -14.41 1.51
N LYS A 6 13.35 -14.63 2.77
CA LYS A 6 11.99 -14.29 3.20
C LYS A 6 11.72 -12.79 3.03
N ILE A 7 12.66 -11.92 3.45
CA ILE A 7 12.51 -10.47 3.33
C ILE A 7 12.45 -10.04 1.87
N ALA A 8 13.33 -10.57 1.00
CA ALA A 8 13.31 -10.28 -0.42
C ALA A 8 12.00 -10.73 -1.08
N LEU A 9 11.47 -11.91 -0.71
CA LEU A 9 10.17 -12.41 -1.19
C LEU A 9 9.02 -11.52 -0.74
N ILE A 10 9.02 -11.07 0.51
CA ILE A 10 8.01 -10.11 1.00
C ILE A 10 8.12 -8.80 0.20
N GLY A 11 9.34 -8.32 -0.06
CA GLY A 11 9.57 -7.17 -0.92
C GLY A 11 8.99 -7.35 -2.33
N LEU A 12 9.19 -8.52 -2.96
CA LEU A 12 8.57 -8.85 -4.25
C LEU A 12 7.04 -8.75 -4.20
N LEU A 13 6.41 -9.30 -3.16
CA LEU A 13 4.96 -9.26 -2.99
C LEU A 13 4.45 -7.84 -2.74
N MET A 14 5.17 -7.05 -1.93
CA MET A 14 4.87 -5.63 -1.72
C MET A 14 4.95 -4.86 -3.04
N GLY A 15 6.03 -5.05 -3.81
CA GLY A 15 6.21 -4.37 -5.10
C GLY A 15 5.15 -4.77 -6.13
N ALA A 16 4.76 -6.03 -6.19
CA ALA A 16 3.67 -6.48 -7.06
C ALA A 16 2.32 -5.82 -6.68
N ALA A 17 2.05 -5.68 -5.38
CA ALA A 17 0.86 -4.97 -4.89
C ALA A 17 0.88 -3.47 -5.24
N GLU A 18 2.04 -2.81 -5.19
CA GLU A 18 2.18 -1.38 -5.52
C GLU A 18 1.91 -1.05 -6.99
N VAL A 19 2.09 -2.00 -7.90
CA VAL A 19 1.79 -1.78 -9.33
C VAL A 19 0.29 -1.58 -9.56
N VAL A 20 -0.56 -2.08 -8.66
CA VAL A 20 -2.02 -1.97 -8.79
C VAL A 20 -2.53 -0.74 -8.04
N PRO A 21 -3.14 0.22 -8.74
CA PRO A 21 -3.71 1.40 -8.10
C PRO A 21 -4.76 1.02 -7.06
N GLY A 22 -4.61 1.53 -5.82
CA GLY A 22 -5.56 1.25 -4.73
C GLY A 22 -5.22 0.03 -3.88
N VAL A 23 -4.18 -0.73 -4.22
CA VAL A 23 -3.59 -1.76 -3.36
C VAL A 23 -2.33 -1.19 -2.70
N SER A 24 -2.09 -1.51 -1.45
CA SER A 24 -0.96 -1.01 -0.68
C SER A 24 0.01 -2.13 -0.32
N GLY A 25 1.30 -1.93 -0.62
CA GLY A 25 2.38 -2.78 -0.12
C GLY A 25 2.43 -2.81 1.42
N GLY A 26 1.96 -1.74 2.08
CA GLY A 26 1.77 -1.70 3.54
C GLY A 26 0.85 -2.81 4.06
N THR A 27 -0.17 -3.20 3.30
CA THR A 27 -1.03 -4.35 3.62
C THR A 27 -0.22 -5.65 3.66
N ILE A 28 0.63 -5.88 2.65
CA ILE A 28 1.51 -7.06 2.59
C ILE A 28 2.53 -7.04 3.72
N ALA A 29 3.15 -5.88 4.00
CA ALA A 29 4.08 -5.72 5.13
C ALA A 29 3.42 -6.10 6.45
N PHE A 30 2.17 -5.68 6.64
CA PHE A 30 1.41 -5.96 7.86
C PHE A 30 1.12 -7.45 8.04
N ILE A 31 0.55 -8.11 7.01
CA ILE A 31 0.22 -9.55 7.03
C ILE A 31 1.48 -10.40 7.23
N SER A 32 2.57 -10.00 6.59
CA SER A 32 3.86 -10.70 6.69
C SER A 32 4.56 -10.52 8.04
N GLY A 33 4.00 -9.70 8.95
CA GLY A 33 4.53 -9.44 10.29
C GLY A 33 5.78 -8.57 10.32
N ILE A 34 6.11 -7.86 9.23
CA ILE A 34 7.28 -6.98 9.17
C ILE A 34 6.94 -5.49 9.36
N TYR A 35 5.67 -5.14 9.49
CA TYR A 35 5.21 -3.76 9.49
C TYR A 35 5.83 -2.91 10.61
N GLU A 36 5.81 -3.39 11.84
CA GLU A 36 6.41 -2.67 12.99
C GLU A 36 7.93 -2.54 12.80
N ARG A 37 8.62 -3.58 12.27
CA ARG A 37 10.05 -3.52 11.94
C ARG A 37 10.34 -2.49 10.86
N LEU A 38 9.48 -2.41 9.84
CA LEU A 38 9.60 -1.40 8.78
C LEU A 38 9.47 0.01 9.34
N LEU A 39 8.45 0.26 10.18
CA LEU A 39 8.27 1.55 10.85
C LEU A 39 9.47 1.92 11.74
N GLU A 40 9.99 0.97 12.52
CA GLU A 40 11.17 1.18 13.38
C GLU A 40 12.41 1.52 12.55
N ALA A 41 12.66 0.83 11.43
CA ALA A 41 13.77 1.11 10.53
C ALA A 41 13.65 2.49 9.88
N ILE A 42 12.46 2.82 9.35
CA ILE A 42 12.21 4.11 8.69
C ILE A 42 12.34 5.30 9.64
N LYS A 43 11.81 5.20 10.85
CA LYS A 43 11.89 6.31 11.82
C LYS A 43 13.32 6.67 12.22
N GLN A 44 14.27 5.74 12.03
CA GLN A 44 15.70 6.00 12.29
C GLN A 44 16.33 6.87 11.20
N LEU A 45 15.73 7.01 10.03
CA LEU A 45 16.23 7.80 8.90
C LEU A 45 16.15 9.32 9.18
N THR A 46 16.81 9.76 10.24
CA THR A 46 16.82 11.17 10.68
C THR A 46 18.16 11.83 10.34
N PRO A 47 18.21 13.19 10.26
CA PRO A 47 19.49 13.88 10.06
C PRO A 47 20.57 13.55 11.09
N ALA A 48 20.17 13.08 12.28
CA ALA A 48 21.11 12.62 13.33
C ALA A 48 21.98 11.44 12.87
N LEU A 49 21.58 10.67 11.86
CA LEU A 49 22.40 9.60 11.27
C LEU A 49 23.73 10.12 10.73
N PHE A 50 23.79 11.35 10.27
CA PHE A 50 25.06 11.95 9.84
C PHE A 50 26.08 12.02 10.98
N LEU A 51 25.62 12.31 12.20
CA LEU A 51 26.48 12.32 13.39
C LEU A 51 26.96 10.92 13.77
N VAL A 52 26.07 9.92 13.63
CA VAL A 52 26.43 8.50 13.87
C VAL A 52 27.46 8.03 12.84
N ALA A 53 27.22 8.33 11.55
CA ALA A 53 28.19 7.97 10.50
C ALA A 53 29.58 8.58 10.74
N ARG A 54 29.63 9.83 11.25
CA ARG A 54 30.88 10.53 11.52
C ARG A 54 31.60 10.04 12.79
N LYS A 55 30.84 9.66 13.84
CA LYS A 55 31.40 9.22 15.13
C LYS A 55 31.72 7.74 15.17
N ASP A 56 30.76 6.91 14.71
CA ASP A 56 30.77 5.47 14.92
C ASP A 56 30.98 4.69 13.60
N GLY A 57 31.08 5.42 12.49
CA GLY A 57 31.33 4.88 11.16
C GLY A 57 30.10 4.34 10.44
N LEU A 58 30.26 4.06 9.13
CA LEU A 58 29.17 3.60 8.26
C LEU A 58 28.56 2.25 8.68
N ALA A 59 29.36 1.36 9.28
CA ALA A 59 28.86 0.07 9.74
C ALA A 59 27.88 0.19 10.92
N ALA A 60 28.11 1.18 11.81
CA ALA A 60 27.18 1.46 12.91
C ALA A 60 25.88 2.07 12.40
N LEU A 61 25.97 3.01 11.46
CA LEU A 61 24.81 3.58 10.78
C LEU A 61 23.97 2.48 10.11
N TRP A 62 24.61 1.60 9.33
CA TRP A 62 23.94 0.51 8.62
C TRP A 62 23.18 -0.42 9.55
N ARG A 63 23.77 -0.74 10.71
CA ARG A 63 23.10 -1.53 11.75
C ARG A 63 21.95 -0.79 12.42
N GLN A 64 22.10 0.50 12.66
CA GLN A 64 21.06 1.32 13.31
C GLN A 64 19.77 1.40 12.49
N ILE A 65 19.87 1.56 11.16
CA ILE A 65 18.72 1.64 10.26
C ILE A 65 18.20 0.27 9.81
N ASP A 66 18.74 -0.83 10.32
CA ASP A 66 18.46 -2.18 9.81
C ASP A 66 18.68 -2.26 8.28
N GLY A 67 19.82 -1.79 7.82
CA GLY A 67 20.12 -1.53 6.41
C GLY A 67 19.95 -2.75 5.50
N TRP A 68 20.32 -3.97 5.98
CA TRP A 68 20.12 -5.19 5.21
C TRP A 68 18.65 -5.53 5.01
N PHE A 69 17.80 -5.29 6.02
CA PHE A 69 16.36 -5.45 5.92
C PHE A 69 15.77 -4.51 4.87
N LEU A 70 16.09 -3.20 4.97
CA LEU A 70 15.59 -2.21 4.01
C LEU A 70 16.10 -2.49 2.59
N LEU A 71 17.39 -2.82 2.44
CA LEU A 71 17.98 -3.12 1.13
C LEU A 71 17.27 -4.30 0.45
N LEU A 72 17.11 -5.42 1.15
CA LEU A 72 16.47 -6.62 0.59
C LEU A 72 14.98 -6.37 0.29
N LEU A 73 14.30 -5.63 1.16
CA LEU A 73 12.89 -5.30 0.98
C LEU A 73 12.68 -4.42 -0.26
N PHE A 74 13.39 -3.29 -0.33
CA PHE A 74 13.26 -2.36 -1.46
C PHE A 74 13.83 -2.90 -2.76
N ALA A 75 14.89 -3.71 -2.72
CA ALA A 75 15.38 -4.42 -3.90
C ALA A 75 14.34 -5.40 -4.44
N GLY A 76 13.70 -6.19 -3.56
CA GLY A 76 12.60 -7.06 -3.93
C GLY A 76 11.42 -6.29 -4.54
N MET A 77 11.03 -5.15 -3.93
CA MET A 77 9.98 -4.28 -4.48
C MET A 77 10.35 -3.75 -5.87
N GLY A 78 11.58 -3.25 -6.05
CA GLY A 78 12.04 -2.75 -7.35
C GLY A 78 12.02 -3.82 -8.44
N VAL A 79 12.50 -5.02 -8.13
CA VAL A 79 12.44 -6.16 -9.05
C VAL A 79 11.00 -6.49 -9.44
N ALA A 80 10.09 -6.52 -8.46
CA ALA A 80 8.68 -6.83 -8.72
C ALA A 80 8.00 -5.76 -9.59
N ILE A 81 8.23 -4.48 -9.30
CA ILE A 81 7.67 -3.38 -10.09
C ILE A 81 8.11 -3.53 -11.56
N VAL A 82 9.40 -3.76 -11.83
CA VAL A 82 9.90 -3.93 -13.19
C VAL A 82 9.37 -5.20 -13.84
N ALA A 83 9.36 -6.33 -13.12
CA ALA A 83 8.96 -7.62 -13.67
C ALA A 83 7.44 -7.73 -13.92
N PHE A 84 6.62 -7.17 -13.02
CA PHE A 84 5.17 -7.36 -13.06
C PHE A 84 4.40 -6.19 -13.67
N ALA A 85 5.01 -4.99 -13.84
CA ALA A 85 4.31 -3.82 -14.36
C ALA A 85 3.60 -4.10 -15.69
N SER A 86 4.25 -4.74 -16.64
CA SER A 86 3.67 -5.05 -17.95
C SER A 86 2.54 -6.08 -17.84
N GLY A 87 2.72 -7.13 -17.04
CA GLY A 87 1.71 -8.16 -16.82
C GLY A 87 0.47 -7.63 -16.10
N ILE A 88 0.66 -6.81 -15.07
CA ILE A 88 -0.45 -6.19 -14.35
C ILE A 88 -1.16 -5.15 -15.23
N SER A 89 -0.41 -4.38 -16.02
CA SER A 89 -1.01 -3.45 -17.00
C SER A 89 -1.86 -4.20 -18.03
N TYR A 90 -1.38 -5.35 -18.51
CA TYR A 90 -2.14 -6.23 -19.39
C TYR A 90 -3.44 -6.70 -18.71
N LEU A 91 -3.35 -7.24 -17.49
CA LEU A 91 -4.52 -7.71 -16.75
C LEU A 91 -5.52 -6.59 -16.43
N LEU A 92 -5.03 -5.40 -16.09
CA LEU A 92 -5.91 -4.23 -15.89
C LEU A 92 -6.70 -3.85 -17.13
N HIS A 93 -6.13 -4.07 -18.31
CA HIS A 93 -6.75 -3.70 -19.57
C HIS A 93 -7.68 -4.80 -20.11
N TYR A 94 -7.26 -6.06 -20.05
CA TYR A 94 -7.99 -7.17 -20.67
C TYR A 94 -8.83 -8.00 -19.69
N GLU A 95 -8.41 -8.09 -18.42
CA GLU A 95 -9.07 -8.90 -17.39
C GLU A 95 -9.29 -8.11 -16.08
N PRO A 96 -9.86 -6.90 -16.14
CA PRO A 96 -9.98 -6.05 -14.95
C PRO A 96 -10.84 -6.69 -13.86
N VAL A 97 -11.91 -7.40 -14.21
CA VAL A 97 -12.80 -8.04 -13.24
C VAL A 97 -12.06 -9.09 -12.42
N ALA A 98 -11.28 -9.95 -13.08
CA ALA A 98 -10.49 -10.98 -12.39
C ALA A 98 -9.42 -10.36 -11.48
N LEU A 99 -8.71 -9.35 -11.96
CA LEU A 99 -7.66 -8.69 -11.19
C LEU A 99 -8.20 -7.97 -9.95
N TRP A 100 -9.26 -7.18 -10.10
CA TRP A 100 -9.87 -6.48 -8.97
C TRP A 100 -10.49 -7.45 -7.96
N SER A 101 -11.08 -8.56 -8.44
CA SER A 101 -11.60 -9.63 -7.59
C SER A 101 -10.51 -10.29 -6.76
N PHE A 102 -9.37 -10.60 -7.39
CA PHE A 102 -8.21 -11.17 -6.69
C PHE A 102 -7.75 -10.25 -5.54
N PHE A 103 -7.58 -8.95 -5.81
CA PHE A 103 -7.17 -8.00 -4.79
C PHE A 103 -8.24 -7.75 -3.73
N SER A 104 -9.52 -7.80 -4.09
CA SER A 104 -10.62 -7.76 -3.11
C SER A 104 -10.53 -8.94 -2.14
N GLY A 105 -10.32 -10.15 -2.65
CA GLY A 105 -10.13 -11.35 -1.84
C GLY A 105 -8.91 -11.24 -0.92
N LEU A 106 -7.81 -10.71 -1.45
CA LEU A 106 -6.58 -10.46 -0.70
C LEU A 106 -6.86 -9.50 0.48
N VAL A 107 -7.55 -8.37 0.24
CA VAL A 107 -7.85 -7.37 1.28
C VAL A 107 -8.86 -7.91 2.30
N VAL A 108 -9.88 -8.68 1.88
CA VAL A 108 -10.83 -9.34 2.79
C VAL A 108 -10.10 -10.27 3.75
N ALA A 109 -9.24 -11.15 3.23
CA ALA A 109 -8.45 -12.06 4.06
C ALA A 109 -7.48 -11.31 4.99
N SER A 110 -6.85 -10.25 4.48
CA SER A 110 -5.96 -9.38 5.26
C SER A 110 -6.67 -8.72 6.42
N THR A 111 -7.87 -8.20 6.18
CA THR A 111 -8.72 -7.61 7.20
C THR A 111 -9.09 -8.64 8.28
N TRP A 112 -9.40 -9.87 7.85
CA TRP A 112 -9.70 -10.96 8.77
C TRP A 112 -8.48 -11.35 9.61
N VAL A 113 -7.30 -11.53 9.01
CA VAL A 113 -6.04 -11.82 9.73
C VAL A 113 -5.72 -10.71 10.73
N MET A 114 -5.90 -9.44 10.32
CA MET A 114 -5.65 -8.29 11.16
C MET A 114 -6.62 -8.20 12.34
N SER A 115 -7.91 -8.46 12.11
CA SER A 115 -8.94 -8.46 13.16
C SER A 115 -8.67 -9.50 14.26
N ARG A 116 -8.06 -10.64 13.91
CA ARG A 116 -7.67 -11.68 14.87
C ARG A 116 -6.53 -11.26 15.80
N GLN A 117 -5.80 -10.21 15.49
CA GLN A 117 -4.74 -9.68 16.35
C GLN A 117 -5.26 -8.70 17.42
N LEU A 118 -6.55 -8.33 17.37
CA LEU A 118 -7.19 -7.51 18.39
C LEU A 118 -7.39 -8.32 19.67
N THR A 119 -6.95 -7.77 20.81
CA THR A 119 -7.01 -8.45 22.12
C THR A 119 -8.35 -8.30 22.81
N GLY A 120 -9.45 -8.23 22.07
CA GLY A 120 -10.82 -8.17 22.57
C GLY A 120 -11.75 -7.42 21.61
N PHE A 121 -13.05 -7.67 21.77
CA PHE A 121 -14.09 -6.95 21.03
C PHE A 121 -14.91 -6.13 22.02
N GLY A 122 -14.58 -4.83 22.14
CA GLY A 122 -15.36 -3.87 22.90
C GLY A 122 -15.95 -2.80 22.00
N LEU A 123 -16.97 -2.10 22.48
CA LEU A 123 -17.63 -1.00 21.75
C LEU A 123 -16.61 0.04 21.24
N LYS A 124 -15.59 0.34 22.04
CA LYS A 124 -14.51 1.27 21.66
C LYS A 124 -13.76 0.82 20.40
N LEU A 125 -13.36 -0.45 20.33
CA LEU A 125 -12.65 -0.98 19.18
C LEU A 125 -13.55 -1.05 17.94
N LEU A 126 -14.81 -1.44 18.12
CA LEU A 126 -15.80 -1.42 17.04
C LEU A 126 -15.98 0.00 16.47
N LEU A 127 -16.09 1.01 17.32
CA LEU A 127 -16.18 2.41 16.87
C LEU A 127 -14.94 2.84 16.11
N LEU A 128 -13.73 2.42 16.53
CA LEU A 128 -12.49 2.73 15.83
C LEU A 128 -12.42 2.03 14.46
N VAL A 129 -12.90 0.79 14.34
CA VAL A 129 -13.04 0.11 13.04
C VAL A 129 -14.01 0.87 12.13
N ILE A 130 -15.16 1.29 12.65
CA ILE A 130 -16.14 2.07 11.88
C ILE A 130 -15.55 3.42 11.43
N ILE A 131 -14.86 4.13 12.31
CA ILE A 131 -14.17 5.38 11.97
C ILE A 131 -13.16 5.14 10.87
N GLY A 132 -12.32 4.09 11.00
CA GLY A 132 -11.37 3.70 9.97
C GLY A 132 -12.04 3.40 8.64
N ALA A 133 -13.12 2.60 8.64
CA ALA A 133 -13.86 2.22 7.44
C ALA A 133 -14.49 3.45 6.74
N VAL A 134 -15.17 4.31 7.51
CA VAL A 134 -15.75 5.54 6.97
C VAL A 134 -14.66 6.44 6.38
N THR A 135 -13.54 6.61 7.08
CA THR A 135 -12.41 7.41 6.59
C THR A 135 -11.83 6.81 5.30
N GLY A 136 -11.65 5.48 5.25
CA GLY A 136 -11.21 4.78 4.05
C GLY A 136 -12.16 4.97 2.87
N ILE A 137 -13.47 4.83 3.08
CA ILE A 137 -14.50 5.09 2.06
C ILE A 137 -14.43 6.54 1.58
N VAL A 138 -14.41 7.50 2.51
CA VAL A 138 -14.34 8.93 2.16
C VAL A 138 -13.12 9.23 1.31
N ILE A 139 -11.92 8.79 1.74
CA ILE A 139 -10.68 9.03 0.98
C ILE A 139 -10.77 8.41 -0.42
N THR A 140 -11.27 7.18 -0.53
CA THR A 140 -11.35 6.47 -1.83
C THR A 140 -12.46 6.99 -2.75
N SER A 141 -13.41 7.76 -2.21
CA SER A 141 -14.51 8.38 -2.94
C SER A 141 -14.30 9.87 -3.27
N ILE A 142 -13.17 10.46 -2.82
CA ILE A 142 -12.85 11.86 -3.14
C ILE A 142 -12.67 12.00 -4.66
N VAL A 143 -13.42 12.94 -5.24
CA VAL A 143 -13.24 13.34 -6.64
C VAL A 143 -11.90 14.06 -6.76
N PRO A 144 -11.04 13.67 -7.71
CA PRO A 144 -9.76 14.33 -7.91
C PRO A 144 -9.90 15.84 -8.13
N ILE A 145 -9.00 16.58 -7.50
CA ILE A 145 -8.84 18.03 -7.65
C ILE A 145 -7.55 18.31 -8.41
N GLU A 146 -7.51 19.38 -9.18
CA GLU A 146 -6.30 19.80 -9.88
C GLU A 146 -5.60 20.89 -9.06
N LEU A 147 -4.59 20.49 -8.27
CA LEU A 147 -3.72 21.46 -7.60
C LEU A 147 -2.67 21.99 -8.58
N PRO A 148 -2.38 23.31 -8.55
CA PRO A 148 -1.29 23.86 -9.36
C PRO A 148 0.04 23.24 -8.90
N PRO A 149 0.98 22.93 -9.83
CA PRO A 149 2.24 22.26 -9.50
C PRO A 149 3.28 23.24 -8.91
N THR A 150 2.88 23.95 -7.88
CA THR A 150 3.81 24.84 -7.16
C THR A 150 4.76 24.01 -6.31
N PRO A 151 5.96 24.54 -5.96
CA PRO A 151 6.91 23.85 -5.09
C PRO A 151 6.31 23.37 -3.78
N LEU A 152 5.40 24.16 -3.19
CA LEU A 152 4.70 23.79 -1.95
C LEU A 152 3.78 22.57 -2.15
N PHE A 153 2.95 22.57 -3.20
CA PHE A 153 2.02 21.48 -3.44
C PHE A 153 2.72 20.20 -3.89
N LEU A 154 3.84 20.29 -4.61
CA LEU A 154 4.68 19.14 -4.95
C LEU A 154 5.30 18.51 -3.69
N PHE A 155 5.83 19.34 -2.80
CA PHE A 155 6.40 18.89 -1.52
C PHE A 155 5.33 18.27 -0.61
N VAL A 156 4.22 18.97 -0.39
CA VAL A 156 3.12 18.47 0.48
C VAL A 156 2.45 17.24 -0.13
N GLY A 157 2.25 17.21 -1.45
CA GLY A 157 1.73 16.07 -2.17
C GLY A 157 2.60 14.83 -2.00
N GLY A 158 3.93 14.97 -2.11
CA GLY A 158 4.87 13.89 -1.82
C GLY A 158 4.78 13.40 -0.37
N ALA A 159 4.70 14.32 0.59
CA ALA A 159 4.58 13.98 2.00
C ALA A 159 3.27 13.22 2.30
N LEU A 160 2.13 13.66 1.77
CA LEU A 160 0.85 12.99 1.94
C LEU A 160 0.81 11.62 1.24
N ALA A 161 1.35 11.54 0.03
CA ALA A 161 1.41 10.30 -0.73
C ALA A 161 2.18 9.21 0.00
N VAL A 162 3.35 9.53 0.58
CA VAL A 162 4.14 8.53 1.30
C VAL A 162 3.52 8.16 2.65
N CYS A 163 2.80 9.08 3.31
CA CYS A 163 2.03 8.75 4.51
C CYS A 163 0.92 7.72 4.18
N ALA A 164 0.24 7.90 3.05
CA ALA A 164 -0.76 6.95 2.58
C ALA A 164 -0.13 5.61 2.15
N TRP A 165 1.04 5.65 1.53
CA TRP A 165 1.76 4.45 1.10
C TRP A 165 2.07 3.50 2.26
N ILE A 166 2.41 4.03 3.43
CA ILE A 166 2.73 3.22 4.59
C ILE A 166 1.48 2.64 5.27
N LEU A 167 0.30 3.27 5.08
CA LEU A 167 -0.95 2.80 5.66
C LEU A 167 -1.51 1.61 4.88
N PRO A 168 -1.87 0.50 5.55
CA PRO A 168 -2.59 -0.59 4.88
C PRO A 168 -3.93 -0.10 4.30
N GLY A 169 -4.22 -0.48 3.06
CA GLY A 169 -5.50 -0.18 2.41
C GLY A 169 -5.57 1.14 1.65
N ILE A 170 -4.53 1.99 1.69
CA ILE A 170 -4.47 3.24 0.92
C ILE A 170 -3.19 3.25 0.08
N SER A 171 -3.31 3.65 -1.19
CA SER A 171 -2.17 3.76 -2.10
C SER A 171 -1.64 5.18 -2.18
N GLY A 172 -0.30 5.35 -2.08
CA GLY A 172 0.33 6.65 -2.22
C GLY A 172 0.15 7.27 -3.61
N SER A 173 0.21 6.47 -4.67
CA SER A 173 -0.06 6.93 -6.03
C SER A 173 -1.48 7.43 -6.21
N PHE A 174 -2.44 6.83 -5.50
CA PHE A 174 -3.82 7.29 -5.50
C PHE A 174 -3.98 8.66 -4.82
N ILE A 175 -3.23 8.95 -3.77
CA ILE A 175 -3.23 10.30 -3.18
C ILE A 175 -2.69 11.34 -4.16
N LEU A 176 -1.60 11.04 -4.88
CA LEU A 176 -1.12 11.93 -5.95
C LEU A 176 -2.16 12.14 -7.05
N LEU A 177 -2.92 11.08 -7.40
CA LEU A 177 -4.00 11.17 -8.37
C LEU A 177 -5.12 12.09 -7.89
N ILE A 178 -5.59 11.94 -6.64
CA ILE A 178 -6.61 12.81 -6.04
C ILE A 178 -6.16 14.28 -6.03
N LEU A 179 -4.88 14.53 -5.81
CA LEU A 179 -4.32 15.88 -5.78
C LEU A 179 -4.02 16.45 -7.18
N GLY A 180 -4.27 15.69 -8.27
CA GLY A 180 -3.94 16.09 -9.64
C GLY A 180 -2.45 16.11 -9.96
N LEU A 181 -1.60 15.62 -9.05
CA LEU A 181 -0.14 15.68 -9.17
C LEU A 181 0.47 14.43 -9.83
N TYR A 182 -0.28 13.34 -9.97
CA TYR A 182 0.24 12.06 -10.49
C TYR A 182 0.81 12.19 -11.90
N GLY A 183 0.08 12.81 -12.83
CA GLY A 183 0.55 13.02 -14.19
C GLY A 183 1.83 13.86 -14.27
N ILE A 184 1.93 14.90 -13.41
CA ILE A 184 3.10 15.78 -13.31
C ILE A 184 4.33 15.00 -12.84
N VAL A 185 4.18 14.13 -11.82
CA VAL A 185 5.28 13.30 -11.33
C VAL A 185 5.73 12.29 -12.39
N ILE A 186 4.79 11.65 -13.09
CA ILE A 186 5.13 10.72 -14.18
C ILE A 186 5.85 11.43 -15.33
N GLU A 187 5.41 12.63 -15.70
CA GLU A 187 6.09 13.44 -16.73
C GLU A 187 7.50 13.87 -16.27
N ALA A 188 7.64 14.30 -15.02
CA ALA A 188 8.93 14.63 -14.44
C ALA A 188 9.92 13.45 -14.46
N ILE A 189 9.45 12.22 -14.26
CA ILE A 189 10.27 11.00 -14.37
C ILE A 189 10.72 10.79 -15.82
N LYS A 190 9.82 10.94 -16.81
CA LYS A 190 10.13 10.75 -18.23
C LYS A 190 11.09 11.81 -18.78
N THR A 191 10.91 13.05 -18.37
CA THR A 191 11.72 14.21 -18.83
C THR A 191 12.96 14.45 -17.97
N LEU A 192 13.14 13.68 -16.88
CA LEU A 192 14.19 13.86 -15.88
C LEU A 192 14.20 15.29 -15.28
N ASP A 193 12.99 15.84 -15.01
CA ASP A 193 12.87 17.11 -14.29
C ASP A 193 13.28 16.93 -12.82
N LEU A 194 14.58 17.15 -12.59
CA LEU A 194 15.21 16.96 -11.29
C LEU A 194 14.65 17.90 -10.21
N VAL A 195 14.13 19.08 -10.59
CA VAL A 195 13.56 20.03 -9.62
C VAL A 195 12.26 19.50 -9.06
N THR A 196 11.33 19.13 -9.93
CA THR A 196 10.05 18.51 -9.53
C THR A 196 10.27 17.21 -8.75
N LEU A 197 11.16 16.34 -9.22
CA LEU A 197 11.50 15.10 -8.53
C LEU A 197 12.12 15.33 -7.16
N ALA A 198 13.02 16.30 -7.01
CA ALA A 198 13.64 16.62 -5.72
C ALA A 198 12.62 17.20 -4.73
N LEU A 199 11.68 18.04 -5.18
CA LEU A 199 10.61 18.58 -4.34
C LEU A 199 9.70 17.46 -3.81
N VAL A 200 9.22 16.59 -4.69
CA VAL A 200 8.37 15.44 -4.30
C VAL A 200 9.14 14.48 -3.39
N ALA A 201 10.39 14.13 -3.75
CA ALA A 201 11.22 13.23 -2.95
C ALA A 201 11.54 13.79 -1.57
N SER A 202 11.80 15.10 -1.45
CA SER A 202 12.01 15.75 -0.15
C SER A 202 10.75 15.73 0.72
N GLY A 203 9.58 15.96 0.11
CA GLY A 203 8.29 15.78 0.76
C GLY A 203 8.09 14.34 1.24
N CYS A 204 8.33 13.36 0.37
CA CYS A 204 8.29 11.94 0.73
C CYS A 204 9.24 11.61 1.90
N ALA A 205 10.48 12.08 1.86
CA ALA A 205 11.45 11.80 2.92
C ALA A 205 10.98 12.35 4.27
N LEU A 206 10.53 13.61 4.32
CA LEU A 206 10.04 14.21 5.55
C LEU A 206 8.74 13.56 6.03
N GLY A 207 7.78 13.35 5.14
CA GLY A 207 6.51 12.70 5.46
C GLY A 207 6.70 11.29 5.99
N LEU A 208 7.56 10.50 5.34
CA LEU A 208 7.85 9.12 5.71
C LEU A 208 8.42 9.03 7.14
N VAL A 209 9.46 9.80 7.43
CA VAL A 209 10.13 9.76 8.74
C VAL A 209 9.21 10.28 9.85
N SER A 210 8.54 11.43 9.63
CA SER A 210 7.64 12.02 10.62
C SER A 210 6.46 11.11 10.91
N PHE A 211 5.84 10.57 9.87
CA PHE A 211 4.67 9.71 10.02
C PHE A 211 5.02 8.35 10.62
N ALA A 212 6.17 7.76 10.26
CA ALA A 212 6.66 6.54 10.90
C ALA A 212 6.90 6.74 12.40
N GLN A 213 7.40 7.91 12.82
CA GLN A 213 7.53 8.25 14.25
C GLN A 213 6.18 8.31 14.96
N VAL A 214 5.17 8.95 14.33
CA VAL A 214 3.79 9.01 14.87
C VAL A 214 3.21 7.61 15.00
N LEU A 215 3.25 6.82 13.92
CA LEU A 215 2.72 5.45 13.92
C LEU A 215 3.42 4.57 14.96
N THR A 216 4.74 4.62 15.05
CA THR A 216 5.49 3.84 16.05
C THR A 216 5.07 4.22 17.48
N ARG A 217 4.85 5.51 17.76
CA ARG A 217 4.36 5.94 19.08
C ARG A 217 2.96 5.41 19.35
N LEU A 218 2.06 5.50 18.37
CA LEU A 218 0.68 5.01 18.48
C LEU A 218 0.65 3.49 18.69
N PHE A 219 1.45 2.73 17.95
CA PHE A 219 1.56 1.28 18.17
C PHE A 219 2.07 0.92 19.57
N LYS A 220 3.00 1.70 20.12
CA LYS A 220 3.52 1.48 21.49
C LYS A 220 2.49 1.77 22.58
N HIS A 221 1.62 2.77 22.40
CA HIS A 221 0.70 3.23 23.44
C HIS A 221 -0.74 2.76 23.25
N ALA A 222 -1.17 2.47 22.03
CA ALA A 222 -2.54 2.15 21.69
C ALA A 222 -2.62 1.11 20.56
N ARG A 223 -1.89 -0.01 20.69
CA ARG A 223 -1.74 -1.04 19.64
C ARG A 223 -3.08 -1.50 19.10
N ASP A 224 -4.00 -1.93 19.98
CA ASP A 224 -5.31 -2.43 19.55
C ASP A 224 -6.15 -1.35 18.87
N GLY A 225 -6.08 -0.10 19.34
CA GLY A 225 -6.74 1.02 18.70
C GLY A 225 -6.22 1.29 17.29
N MET A 226 -4.90 1.24 17.10
CA MET A 226 -4.29 1.35 15.78
C MET A 226 -4.69 0.21 14.87
N LEU A 227 -4.61 -1.04 15.35
CA LEU A 227 -5.07 -2.21 14.61
C LEU A 227 -6.53 -2.08 14.18
N ALA A 228 -7.40 -1.60 15.07
CA ALA A 228 -8.82 -1.39 14.78
C ALA A 228 -9.03 -0.36 13.66
N ILE A 229 -8.37 0.81 13.74
CA ILE A 229 -8.45 1.85 12.71
C ILE A 229 -7.93 1.33 11.36
N LEU A 230 -6.77 0.66 11.34
CA LEU A 230 -6.17 0.13 10.11
C LEU A 230 -7.02 -1.00 9.51
N THR A 231 -7.62 -1.87 10.35
CA THR A 231 -8.60 -2.87 9.92
C THR A 231 -9.79 -2.18 9.24
N GLY A 232 -10.28 -1.10 9.85
CA GLY A 232 -11.32 -0.27 9.26
C GLY A 232 -10.91 0.33 7.92
N PHE A 233 -9.72 0.92 7.81
CA PHE A 233 -9.21 1.44 6.54
C PHE A 233 -9.22 0.40 5.43
N MET A 234 -8.77 -0.81 5.73
CA MET A 234 -8.77 -1.92 4.76
C MET A 234 -10.20 -2.30 4.35
N LEU A 235 -11.16 -2.32 5.29
CA LEU A 235 -12.57 -2.53 4.95
C LEU A 235 -13.10 -1.42 4.03
N GLY A 236 -12.79 -0.17 4.34
CA GLY A 236 -13.21 0.99 3.52
C GLY A 236 -12.62 0.96 2.12
N SER A 237 -11.39 0.49 1.96
CA SER A 237 -10.71 0.39 0.65
C SER A 237 -11.34 -0.63 -0.29
N LEU A 238 -12.14 -1.59 0.22
CA LEU A 238 -12.85 -2.58 -0.61
C LEU A 238 -13.79 -1.91 -1.61
N VAL A 239 -14.33 -0.73 -1.31
CA VAL A 239 -15.15 0.04 -2.26
C VAL A 239 -14.35 0.36 -3.52
N LYS A 240 -13.08 0.74 -3.40
CA LYS A 240 -12.20 1.02 -4.53
C LYS A 240 -11.78 -0.24 -5.29
N LEU A 241 -11.71 -1.37 -4.60
CA LEU A 241 -11.30 -2.65 -5.18
C LEU A 241 -12.48 -3.44 -5.78
N TRP A 242 -13.72 -2.92 -5.64
CA TRP A 242 -14.91 -3.60 -6.18
C TRP A 242 -14.74 -3.92 -7.68
N PRO A 243 -14.97 -5.16 -8.12
CA PRO A 243 -14.66 -5.58 -9.50
C PRO A 243 -15.47 -4.88 -10.58
N TRP A 244 -16.75 -4.64 -10.30
CA TRP A 244 -17.70 -4.06 -11.26
C TRP A 244 -17.86 -2.58 -10.99
N LYS A 245 -17.38 -1.75 -11.94
CA LYS A 245 -17.36 -0.28 -11.81
C LYS A 245 -17.89 0.37 -13.08
N GLU A 246 -18.64 1.43 -12.90
CA GLU A 246 -18.94 2.40 -13.93
C GLU A 246 -17.89 3.50 -13.92
N THR A 247 -17.35 3.85 -15.09
CA THR A 247 -16.41 4.97 -15.19
C THR A 247 -17.16 6.23 -15.63
N LEU A 248 -17.24 7.19 -14.71
CA LEU A 248 -17.96 8.45 -14.92
C LEU A 248 -17.08 9.51 -15.59
N ALA A 249 -15.78 9.48 -15.38
CA ALA A 249 -14.84 10.43 -15.96
C ALA A 249 -13.51 9.76 -16.30
N TYR A 250 -12.91 10.23 -17.40
CA TYR A 250 -11.60 9.79 -17.88
C TYR A 250 -10.63 10.97 -17.90
N GLN A 251 -9.37 10.68 -17.61
CA GLN A 251 -8.27 11.60 -17.86
C GLN A 251 -7.42 11.06 -19.00
N LEU A 252 -6.90 11.95 -19.85
CA LEU A 252 -5.94 11.57 -20.89
C LEU A 252 -4.57 11.39 -20.24
N GLY A 253 -4.02 10.20 -20.33
CA GLY A 253 -2.63 9.95 -19.97
C GLY A 253 -1.66 10.64 -20.93
N ALA A 254 -0.40 10.78 -20.53
CA ALA A 254 0.65 11.36 -21.38
C ALA A 254 0.92 10.57 -22.68
N ASP A 255 0.45 9.32 -22.75
CA ASP A 255 0.50 8.43 -23.91
C ASP A 255 -0.79 8.50 -24.77
N GLY A 256 -1.71 9.44 -24.48
CA GLY A 256 -3.00 9.60 -25.14
C GLY A 256 -4.06 8.57 -24.76
N ARG A 257 -3.77 7.64 -23.85
CA ARG A 257 -4.74 6.66 -23.38
C ARG A 257 -5.70 7.27 -22.35
N GLN A 258 -6.94 6.81 -22.39
CA GLN A 258 -7.94 7.18 -21.39
C GLN A 258 -7.69 6.39 -20.10
N ILE A 259 -7.39 7.11 -19.02
CA ILE A 259 -7.23 6.55 -17.68
C ILE A 259 -8.51 6.84 -16.90
N PRO A 260 -9.19 5.83 -16.34
CA PRO A 260 -10.36 6.05 -15.50
C PRO A 260 -10.02 6.94 -14.30
N LEU A 261 -10.69 8.08 -14.17
CA LEU A 261 -10.47 9.03 -13.09
C LEU A 261 -11.48 8.86 -11.96
N VAL A 262 -12.76 8.86 -12.31
CA VAL A 262 -13.88 8.68 -11.37
C VAL A 262 -14.60 7.39 -11.72
N GLN A 263 -14.68 6.48 -10.76
CA GLN A 263 -15.34 5.20 -10.91
C GLN A 263 -16.28 4.96 -9.73
N GLU A 264 -17.48 4.49 -10.01
CA GLU A 264 -18.47 4.10 -9.01
C GLU A 264 -18.68 2.58 -9.01
N PRO A 265 -18.77 1.93 -7.84
CA PRO A 265 -19.10 0.52 -7.75
C PRO A 265 -20.56 0.28 -8.14
N VAL A 266 -20.77 -0.70 -9.01
CA VAL A 266 -22.11 -1.11 -9.45
C VAL A 266 -22.34 -2.60 -9.21
N LEU A 267 -23.59 -3.06 -9.29
CA LEU A 267 -23.89 -4.48 -9.21
C LEU A 267 -23.51 -5.19 -10.53
N PRO A 268 -23.20 -6.50 -10.53
CA PRO A 268 -22.84 -7.25 -11.74
C PRO A 268 -23.90 -7.13 -12.87
N ALA A 269 -25.18 -7.14 -12.51
CA ALA A 269 -26.27 -6.98 -13.49
C ALA A 269 -26.28 -5.57 -14.11
N THR A 270 -26.01 -4.54 -13.31
CA THR A 270 -25.90 -3.15 -13.77
C THR A 270 -24.66 -2.97 -14.65
N TYR A 271 -23.53 -3.59 -14.29
CA TYR A 271 -22.30 -3.59 -15.09
C TYR A 271 -22.57 -4.12 -16.49
N MET A 272 -23.26 -5.26 -16.59
CA MET A 272 -23.65 -5.84 -17.90
C MET A 272 -24.55 -4.91 -18.70
N SER A 273 -25.52 -4.25 -18.06
CA SER A 273 -26.43 -3.33 -18.77
C SER A 273 -25.76 -2.04 -19.26
N LEU A 274 -24.74 -1.54 -18.52
CA LEU A 274 -24.01 -0.31 -18.85
C LEU A 274 -22.89 -0.54 -19.87
N THR A 275 -22.15 -1.63 -19.74
CA THR A 275 -20.96 -1.90 -20.57
C THR A 275 -21.21 -2.86 -21.73
N GLY A 276 -22.29 -3.63 -21.69
CA GLY A 276 -22.54 -4.74 -22.61
C GLY A 276 -21.60 -5.93 -22.43
N ALA A 277 -20.69 -5.87 -21.45
CA ALA A 277 -19.71 -6.92 -21.19
C ALA A 277 -20.24 -7.94 -20.18
N ASP A 278 -19.82 -9.19 -20.32
CA ASP A 278 -20.11 -10.24 -19.34
C ASP A 278 -19.48 -9.88 -17.97
N PRO A 279 -20.26 -9.89 -16.88
CA PRO A 279 -19.73 -9.63 -15.54
C PRO A 279 -18.78 -10.71 -15.01
N GLN A 280 -18.62 -11.85 -15.69
CA GLN A 280 -17.68 -12.93 -15.39
C GLN A 280 -17.73 -13.36 -13.92
N ILE A 281 -18.93 -13.53 -13.34
CA ILE A 281 -19.14 -13.74 -11.90
C ILE A 281 -18.37 -14.96 -11.40
N GLU A 282 -18.34 -16.05 -12.16
CA GLU A 282 -17.61 -17.26 -11.77
C GLU A 282 -16.11 -17.02 -11.68
N LEU A 283 -15.53 -16.35 -12.68
CA LEU A 283 -14.11 -15.97 -12.68
C LEU A 283 -13.80 -15.00 -11.55
N ALA A 284 -14.67 -14.04 -11.29
CA ALA A 284 -14.54 -13.09 -10.18
C ALA A 284 -14.49 -13.80 -8.83
N MET A 285 -15.40 -14.78 -8.60
CA MET A 285 -15.43 -15.56 -7.37
C MET A 285 -14.18 -16.42 -7.22
N LEU A 286 -13.74 -17.11 -8.28
CA LEU A 286 -12.51 -17.91 -8.25
C LEU A 286 -11.28 -17.04 -7.98
N ALA A 287 -11.17 -15.88 -8.61
CA ALA A 287 -10.07 -14.96 -8.38
C ALA A 287 -10.08 -14.40 -6.95
N MET A 288 -11.26 -14.06 -6.40
CA MET A 288 -11.41 -13.62 -5.00
C MET A 288 -10.98 -14.69 -4.02
N ILE A 289 -11.40 -15.94 -4.24
CA ILE A 289 -10.97 -17.09 -3.42
C ILE A 289 -9.47 -17.29 -3.52
N ALA A 290 -8.88 -17.19 -4.70
CA ALA A 290 -7.44 -17.30 -4.90
C ALA A 290 -6.67 -16.23 -4.12
N GLY A 291 -7.12 -14.96 -4.18
CA GLY A 291 -6.53 -13.87 -3.39
C GLY A 291 -6.66 -14.10 -1.88
N PHE A 292 -7.82 -14.58 -1.44
CA PHE A 292 -8.04 -14.92 -0.03
C PHE A 292 -7.08 -16.03 0.43
N ILE A 293 -6.99 -17.12 -0.32
CA ILE A 293 -6.09 -18.24 -0.01
C ILE A 293 -4.63 -17.79 0.01
N ALA A 294 -4.21 -16.94 -0.92
CA ALA A 294 -2.85 -16.41 -0.96
C ALA A 294 -2.45 -15.75 0.35
N VAL A 295 -3.32 -14.93 0.95
CA VAL A 295 -3.07 -14.29 2.25
C VAL A 295 -3.00 -15.30 3.38
N ILE A 296 -3.93 -16.27 3.41
CA ILE A 296 -3.92 -17.28 4.47
C ILE A 296 -2.64 -18.12 4.42
N LEU A 297 -2.16 -18.44 3.23
CA LEU A 297 -0.88 -19.14 3.07
C LEU A 297 0.29 -18.28 3.56
N LEU A 298 0.30 -16.97 3.25
CA LEU A 298 1.32 -16.04 3.73
C LEU A 298 1.31 -15.92 5.27
N ASP A 299 0.12 -15.78 5.87
CA ASP A 299 -0.04 -15.73 7.32
C ASP A 299 0.46 -17.02 7.98
N TRP A 300 0.07 -18.18 7.43
CA TRP A 300 0.53 -19.48 7.92
C TRP A 300 2.06 -19.62 7.83
N MET A 301 2.67 -19.21 6.73
CA MET A 301 4.14 -19.21 6.56
C MET A 301 4.84 -18.25 7.54
N ALA A 302 4.22 -17.10 7.83
CA ALA A 302 4.74 -16.14 8.81
C ALA A 302 4.75 -16.74 10.22
N VAL A 303 3.64 -17.34 10.64
CA VAL A 303 3.49 -17.98 11.97
C VAL A 303 4.40 -19.22 12.10
N ALA A 304 4.47 -20.08 11.07
CA ALA A 304 5.34 -21.26 11.08
C ALA A 304 6.84 -20.91 11.17
N GLY A 305 7.24 -19.74 10.64
CA GLY A 305 8.60 -19.22 10.74
C GLY A 305 8.97 -18.80 12.16
N VAL A 306 8.06 -18.16 12.89
CA VAL A 306 8.29 -17.69 14.27
C VAL A 306 8.41 -18.84 15.26
N GLY A 307 7.58 -19.88 15.12
CA GLY A 307 7.61 -21.04 16.03
C GLY A 307 8.85 -21.94 15.90
N ARG A 308 9.68 -21.75 14.88
CA ARG A 308 10.98 -22.46 14.74
C ARG A 308 12.15 -21.73 15.40
N ASP A 309 12.08 -20.41 15.51
CA ASP A 309 13.19 -19.61 16.08
C ASP A 309 13.20 -19.69 17.61
N ASP A 310 12.04 -19.81 18.26
CA ASP A 310 11.94 -20.01 19.71
C ASP A 310 12.44 -21.39 20.19
N ARG A 311 12.43 -22.41 19.32
CA ARG A 311 12.94 -23.75 19.64
C ARG A 311 14.46 -23.87 19.57
N HIS A 312 15.14 -22.93 18.91
CA HIS A 312 16.60 -22.90 18.85
C HIS A 312 17.24 -21.97 19.90
N ARG A 313 16.44 -21.26 20.68
CA ARG A 313 16.89 -20.36 21.76
C ARG A 313 16.66 -20.94 23.18
N ARG A 314 16.14 -22.17 23.27
CA ARG A 314 16.05 -22.93 24.54
C ARG A 314 17.11 -24.10 24.55
#